data_8799c6cbfc91668a2231b7822a10edac
#
_entry.id   8799c6cbfc91668a2231b7822a10edac
#
_cell.length_a   1.000
_cell.length_b   1.000
_cell.length_c   1.000
_cell.angle_alpha   90.00
_cell.angle_beta   90.00
_cell.angle_gamma   90.00
#
_symmetry.space_group_name_H-M   'P 1'
#
loop_
_entity.id
_entity.type
_entity.pdbx_description
1 polymer ?
#
loop_
_entity_poly.entity_id
_entity_poly.type
_entity_poly.pdbx_seq_one_letter_code
_entity_poly.pdbx_strand_id
1 'polypeptide(L)'
;MKFSKFIYLLLFLGVFSCKNNSDNSISSNSGEIASQPKLVVGVVVDQMRFDYLNRFKNKYTSNGFLRLINQGYSCNNHHFNFIPTYTGPGHASIFTGTTPSVHGIIGNSWYDKEKNATVYCTTDLDYAPVGAATKYGQVSPRNMKVTTLADQNRLFTQMKGKTIGVSIKDRGAVFPSGHTANGAYWFEGLNEGKWMTSSYYMDALPQ
;
A
#
# COMPACT_ATOMS: atom_id res chain seq x y z
N MET A 1 37.73 58.38 -21.82
CA MET A 1 36.48 59.16 -21.76
C MET A 1 35.53 58.67 -22.80
N LYS A 2 34.47 57.91 -22.36
CA LYS A 2 33.19 57.81 -23.08
C LYS A 2 32.20 57.09 -22.11
N PHE A 3 31.19 57.84 -21.71
CA PHE A 3 30.07 57.39 -20.88
C PHE A 3 29.18 56.48 -21.67
N SER A 4 28.84 55.31 -21.11
CA SER A 4 27.78 54.45 -21.62
C SER A 4 26.57 54.55 -20.71
N LYS A 5 25.45 54.92 -21.30
CA LYS A 5 24.16 55.19 -20.65
C LYS A 5 23.48 53.88 -20.31
N PHE A 6 23.15 53.69 -19.04
CA PHE A 6 22.26 52.65 -18.58
C PHE A 6 20.80 52.99 -18.93
N ILE A 7 20.18 52.17 -19.73
CA ILE A 7 18.73 52.23 -20.02
C ILE A 7 18.02 51.29 -19.05
N TYR A 8 17.23 51.86 -18.14
CA TYR A 8 16.29 51.12 -17.31
C TYR A 8 15.03 50.82 -18.10
N LEU A 9 14.79 49.53 -18.39
CA LEU A 9 13.53 49.05 -18.98
C LEU A 9 12.58 48.71 -17.82
N LEU A 10 11.62 49.59 -17.54
CA LEU A 10 10.53 49.38 -16.62
C LEU A 10 9.47 48.48 -17.31
N LEU A 11 9.35 47.25 -16.91
CA LEU A 11 8.28 46.35 -17.31
C LEU A 11 7.05 46.64 -16.48
N PHE A 12 6.06 47.25 -17.09
CA PHE A 12 4.71 47.47 -16.56
C PHE A 12 3.94 46.15 -16.67
N LEU A 13 3.74 45.45 -15.56
CA LEU A 13 2.81 44.34 -15.49
C LEU A 13 1.38 44.85 -15.31
N GLY A 14 0.66 44.90 -16.40
CA GLY A 14 -0.76 45.19 -16.41
C GLY A 14 -1.56 44.05 -15.83
N VAL A 15 -2.18 44.27 -14.65
CA VAL A 15 -3.15 43.35 -14.07
C VAL A 15 -4.47 43.51 -14.80
N PHE A 16 -4.79 42.61 -15.74
CA PHE A 16 -6.12 42.53 -16.31
C PHE A 16 -7.03 41.81 -15.30
N SER A 17 -7.78 42.61 -14.53
CA SER A 17 -8.87 42.12 -13.72
C SER A 17 -10.08 41.90 -14.62
N CYS A 18 -10.36 40.68 -15.03
CA CYS A 18 -11.64 40.31 -15.61
C CYS A 18 -12.71 40.25 -14.52
N LYS A 19 -13.56 41.25 -14.44
CA LYS A 19 -14.83 41.15 -13.74
C LYS A 19 -15.80 40.33 -14.60
N ASN A 20 -15.97 39.05 -14.29
CA ASN A 20 -17.11 38.28 -14.77
C ASN A 20 -18.23 38.40 -13.74
N ASN A 21 -19.19 39.26 -14.03
CA ASN A 21 -20.53 39.17 -13.45
C ASN A 21 -21.29 38.06 -14.19
N SER A 22 -21.36 36.91 -13.60
CA SER A 22 -22.42 35.93 -13.88
C SER A 22 -22.97 35.49 -12.53
N ASP A 23 -24.10 36.07 -12.18
CA ASP A 23 -24.96 35.60 -11.11
C ASP A 23 -25.47 34.20 -11.47
N ASN A 24 -24.65 33.21 -11.29
CA ASN A 24 -25.09 31.84 -11.11
C ASN A 24 -25.07 31.58 -9.60
N SER A 25 -26.22 31.72 -8.97
CA SER A 25 -26.47 31.17 -7.65
C SER A 25 -26.29 29.65 -7.74
N ILE A 26 -25.04 29.18 -7.62
CA ILE A 26 -24.78 27.82 -7.29
C ILE A 26 -25.29 27.65 -5.86
N SER A 27 -26.45 27.04 -5.75
CA SER A 27 -26.95 26.49 -4.50
C SER A 27 -25.77 25.69 -3.90
N SER A 28 -25.10 26.26 -2.90
CA SER A 28 -24.17 25.53 -2.07
C SER A 28 -24.99 24.51 -1.29
N ASN A 29 -25.23 23.35 -1.92
CA ASN A 29 -25.46 22.15 -1.13
C ASN A 29 -24.23 22.04 -0.24
N SER A 30 -24.35 22.46 0.99
CA SER A 30 -23.46 22.07 2.08
C SER A 30 -23.63 20.56 2.24
N GLY A 31 -23.03 19.81 1.29
CA GLY A 31 -22.87 18.38 1.46
C GLY A 31 -22.19 18.20 2.80
N GLU A 32 -22.86 17.51 3.71
CA GLU A 32 -22.24 17.01 4.93
C GLU A 32 -20.86 16.47 4.53
N ILE A 33 -19.81 17.07 5.05
CA ILE A 33 -18.46 16.54 4.90
C ILE A 33 -18.53 15.15 5.52
N ALA A 34 -18.61 14.13 4.68
CA ALA A 34 -18.67 12.76 5.14
C ALA A 34 -17.53 12.56 6.15
N SER A 35 -17.88 12.21 7.38
CA SER A 35 -16.90 12.07 8.44
C SER A 35 -15.81 11.09 7.97
N GLN A 36 -14.55 11.49 8.08
CA GLN A 36 -13.45 10.63 7.67
C GLN A 36 -13.54 9.30 8.40
N PRO A 37 -13.32 8.16 7.72
CA PRO A 37 -13.37 6.85 8.35
C PRO A 37 -12.31 6.75 9.44
N LYS A 38 -12.71 6.31 10.62
CA LYS A 38 -11.78 6.09 11.75
C LYS A 38 -10.94 4.83 11.59
N LEU A 39 -11.43 3.88 10.82
CA LEU A 39 -10.77 2.60 10.54
C LEU A 39 -11.01 2.22 9.09
N VAL A 40 -9.93 1.84 8.41
CA VAL A 40 -9.96 1.22 7.08
C VAL A 40 -9.38 -0.17 7.20
N VAL A 41 -10.11 -1.18 6.74
CA VAL A 41 -9.67 -2.58 6.75
C VAL A 41 -9.55 -3.07 5.32
N GLY A 42 -8.32 -3.36 4.88
CA GLY A 42 -8.03 -4.02 3.61
C GLY A 42 -7.95 -5.54 3.80
N VAL A 43 -8.80 -6.28 3.12
CA VAL A 43 -8.79 -7.76 3.15
C VAL A 43 -8.41 -8.29 1.78
N VAL A 44 -7.31 -9.02 1.70
CA VAL A 44 -6.87 -9.71 0.48
C VAL A 44 -6.99 -11.21 0.71
N VAL A 45 -7.76 -11.87 -0.14
CA VAL A 45 -7.91 -13.34 -0.14
C VAL A 45 -7.02 -13.89 -1.25
N ASP A 46 -5.81 -14.32 -0.86
CA ASP A 46 -4.82 -14.86 -1.79
C ASP A 46 -5.33 -16.15 -2.47
N GLN A 47 -4.97 -16.36 -3.74
CA GLN A 47 -5.39 -17.50 -4.59
C GLN A 47 -6.91 -17.63 -4.80
N MET A 48 -7.71 -16.65 -4.40
CA MET A 48 -9.15 -16.67 -4.62
C MET A 48 -9.47 -16.30 -6.08
N ARG A 49 -10.07 -17.22 -6.81
CA ARG A 49 -10.55 -16.97 -8.16
C ARG A 49 -11.84 -16.15 -8.13
N PHE A 50 -11.99 -15.24 -9.09
CA PHE A 50 -13.19 -14.41 -9.21
C PHE A 50 -14.47 -15.23 -9.34
N ASP A 51 -14.45 -16.34 -10.09
CA ASP A 51 -15.60 -17.20 -10.28
C ASP A 51 -16.11 -17.86 -8.98
N TYR A 52 -15.31 -17.93 -7.91
CA TYR A 52 -15.75 -18.45 -6.61
C TYR A 52 -16.89 -17.64 -6.00
N LEU A 53 -16.93 -16.33 -6.26
CA LEU A 53 -18.03 -15.47 -5.80
C LEU A 53 -19.39 -15.90 -6.37
N ASN A 54 -19.41 -16.35 -7.63
CA ASN A 54 -20.61 -16.87 -8.27
C ASN A 54 -20.81 -18.37 -8.03
N ARG A 55 -19.75 -19.15 -8.17
CA ARG A 55 -19.77 -20.61 -8.07
C ARG A 55 -20.26 -21.10 -6.70
N PHE A 56 -19.87 -20.41 -5.64
CA PHE A 56 -20.24 -20.78 -4.28
C PHE A 56 -21.27 -19.85 -3.64
N LYS A 57 -21.96 -19.02 -4.44
CA LYS A 57 -22.90 -18.00 -3.95
C LYS A 57 -23.94 -18.56 -2.98
N ASN A 58 -24.46 -19.77 -3.24
CA ASN A 58 -25.43 -20.44 -2.40
C ASN A 58 -24.85 -21.08 -1.11
N LYS A 59 -23.54 -21.01 -0.95
CA LYS A 59 -22.82 -21.47 0.25
C LYS A 59 -22.45 -20.33 1.20
N TYR A 60 -22.52 -19.09 0.71
CA TYR A 60 -22.20 -17.92 1.54
C TYR A 60 -23.37 -17.57 2.45
N THR A 61 -23.04 -17.19 3.67
CA THR A 61 -24.01 -16.61 4.60
C THR A 61 -24.33 -15.15 4.22
N SER A 62 -25.38 -14.58 4.80
CA SER A 62 -25.77 -13.17 4.59
C SER A 62 -24.68 -12.16 4.98
N ASN A 63 -23.76 -12.56 5.87
CA ASN A 63 -22.58 -11.78 6.27
C ASN A 63 -21.38 -12.11 5.36
N GLY A 64 -20.28 -11.38 5.47
CA GLY A 64 -19.07 -11.61 4.68
C GLY A 64 -19.27 -11.24 3.21
N PHE A 65 -18.97 -12.14 2.28
CA PHE A 65 -18.99 -11.87 0.84
C PHE A 65 -20.33 -11.34 0.33
N LEU A 66 -21.46 -11.96 0.75
CA LEU A 66 -22.78 -11.49 0.29
C LEU A 66 -23.10 -10.09 0.81
N ARG A 67 -22.70 -9.75 2.03
CA ARG A 67 -22.87 -8.40 2.56
C ARG A 67 -22.07 -7.39 1.73
N LEU A 68 -20.81 -7.69 1.42
CA LEU A 68 -19.96 -6.80 0.62
C LEU A 68 -20.50 -6.64 -0.80
N ILE A 69 -20.98 -7.70 -1.43
CA ILE A 69 -21.57 -7.67 -2.78
C ILE A 69 -22.87 -6.84 -2.80
N ASN A 70 -23.74 -7.02 -1.79
CA ASN A 70 -25.06 -6.42 -1.78
C ASN A 70 -25.09 -4.97 -1.26
N GLN A 71 -24.14 -4.60 -0.39
CA GLN A 71 -24.11 -3.30 0.28
C GLN A 71 -22.88 -2.45 -0.10
N GLY A 72 -21.93 -3.03 -0.82
CA GLY A 72 -20.70 -2.37 -1.26
C GLY A 72 -20.70 -2.10 -2.76
N TYR A 73 -19.52 -1.73 -3.26
CA TYR A 73 -19.26 -1.55 -4.68
C TYR A 73 -18.43 -2.71 -5.22
N SER A 74 -18.81 -3.28 -6.37
CA SER A 74 -18.11 -4.40 -7.02
C SER A 74 -17.41 -3.95 -8.30
N CYS A 75 -16.10 -4.12 -8.38
CA CYS A 75 -15.31 -3.88 -9.58
C CYS A 75 -15.26 -5.18 -10.41
N ASN A 76 -16.15 -5.32 -11.40
CA ASN A 76 -16.29 -6.58 -12.15
C ASN A 76 -15.28 -6.75 -13.29
N ASN A 77 -14.54 -5.70 -13.63
CA ASN A 77 -13.55 -5.72 -14.72
C ASN A 77 -12.21 -5.14 -14.24
N HIS A 78 -11.70 -5.67 -13.14
CA HIS A 78 -10.40 -5.30 -12.60
C HIS A 78 -9.40 -6.42 -12.85
N HIS A 79 -8.32 -6.13 -13.57
CA HIS A 79 -7.30 -7.09 -13.97
C HIS A 79 -5.90 -6.57 -13.65
N PHE A 80 -5.00 -7.49 -13.29
CA PHE A 80 -3.58 -7.20 -13.34
C PHE A 80 -3.11 -7.12 -14.79
N ASN A 81 -2.27 -6.15 -15.09
CA ASN A 81 -1.67 -5.93 -16.42
C ASN A 81 -0.25 -6.49 -16.52
N PHE A 82 0.09 -7.46 -15.67
CA PHE A 82 1.39 -8.12 -15.62
C PHE A 82 1.27 -9.60 -15.26
N ILE A 83 2.29 -10.36 -15.57
CA ILE A 83 2.48 -11.76 -15.20
C ILE A 83 3.94 -12.00 -14.77
N PRO A 84 4.19 -12.96 -13.86
CA PRO A 84 3.22 -13.78 -13.12
C PRO A 84 2.63 -13.03 -11.90
N THR A 85 1.38 -13.32 -11.60
CA THR A 85 0.66 -12.73 -10.45
C THR A 85 0.86 -13.56 -9.17
N TYR A 86 2.12 -13.79 -8.80
CA TYR A 86 2.45 -14.46 -7.53
C TYR A 86 2.08 -13.61 -6.33
N THR A 87 2.04 -14.21 -5.14
CA THR A 87 1.67 -13.54 -3.87
C THR A 87 2.43 -12.24 -3.64
N GLY A 88 3.75 -12.25 -3.75
CA GLY A 88 4.59 -11.06 -3.53
C GLY A 88 4.25 -9.91 -4.48
N PRO A 89 4.38 -10.08 -5.81
CA PRO A 89 4.01 -9.05 -6.79
C PRO A 89 2.55 -8.60 -6.67
N GLY A 90 1.62 -9.54 -6.45
CA GLY A 90 0.20 -9.25 -6.34
C GLY A 90 -0.13 -8.34 -5.14
N HIS A 91 0.35 -8.70 -3.94
CA HIS A 91 0.13 -7.87 -2.75
C HIS A 91 0.82 -6.51 -2.87
N ALA A 92 2.06 -6.47 -3.36
CA ALA A 92 2.76 -5.21 -3.60
C ALA A 92 1.97 -4.33 -4.59
N SER A 93 1.49 -4.88 -5.71
CA SER A 93 0.74 -4.11 -6.71
C SER A 93 -0.58 -3.56 -6.19
N ILE A 94 -1.34 -4.35 -5.43
CA ILE A 94 -2.63 -3.90 -4.84
C ILE A 94 -2.40 -2.69 -3.93
N PHE A 95 -1.41 -2.75 -3.05
CA PHE A 95 -1.21 -1.73 -2.03
C PHE A 95 -0.34 -0.54 -2.47
N THR A 96 0.43 -0.68 -3.55
CA THR A 96 1.18 0.44 -4.15
C THR A 96 0.43 1.13 -5.29
N GLY A 97 -0.59 0.47 -5.87
CA GLY A 97 -1.31 0.97 -7.05
C GLY A 97 -0.46 0.95 -8.32
N THR A 98 0.64 0.17 -8.36
CA THR A 98 1.56 0.13 -9.50
C THR A 98 2.00 -1.30 -9.85
N THR A 99 2.90 -1.46 -10.80
CA THR A 99 3.32 -2.74 -11.36
C THR A 99 4.70 -3.18 -10.86
N PRO A 100 5.08 -4.47 -11.01
CA PRO A 100 6.39 -4.98 -10.62
C PRO A 100 7.58 -4.21 -11.18
N SER A 101 7.47 -3.65 -12.38
CA SER A 101 8.52 -2.82 -12.98
C SER A 101 8.78 -1.52 -12.23
N VAL A 102 7.80 -1.03 -11.48
CA VAL A 102 7.90 0.21 -10.69
C VAL A 102 8.18 -0.08 -9.23
N HIS A 103 7.40 -0.98 -8.59
CA HIS A 103 7.62 -1.28 -7.18
C HIS A 103 8.75 -2.28 -6.91
N GLY A 104 9.32 -2.93 -7.93
CA GLY A 104 10.51 -3.77 -7.82
C GLY A 104 10.29 -5.21 -7.32
N ILE A 105 9.08 -5.58 -6.92
CA ILE A 105 8.77 -6.94 -6.46
C ILE A 105 8.30 -7.76 -7.68
N ILE A 106 9.23 -8.43 -8.34
CA ILE A 106 8.98 -9.14 -9.61
C ILE A 106 8.57 -10.60 -9.43
N GLY A 107 8.71 -11.16 -8.25
CA GLY A 107 8.38 -12.54 -7.90
C GLY A 107 8.34 -12.75 -6.40
N ASN A 108 8.00 -13.95 -5.94
CA ASN A 108 8.23 -14.33 -4.55
C ASN A 108 9.72 -14.50 -4.26
N SER A 109 10.48 -14.90 -5.28
CA SER A 109 11.94 -14.93 -5.30
C SER A 109 12.42 -14.68 -6.71
N TRP A 110 13.62 -14.12 -6.85
CA TRP A 110 14.28 -13.92 -8.13
C TRP A 110 15.80 -14.04 -7.99
N TYR A 111 16.47 -14.27 -9.11
CA TYR A 111 17.91 -14.25 -9.15
C TYR A 111 18.41 -12.80 -9.29
N ASP A 112 19.19 -12.37 -8.30
CA ASP A 112 19.83 -11.07 -8.29
C ASP A 112 21.25 -11.21 -8.87
N LYS A 113 21.47 -10.58 -10.01
CA LYS A 113 22.74 -10.68 -10.75
C LYS A 113 23.89 -9.97 -10.03
N GLU A 114 23.61 -8.91 -9.27
CA GLU A 114 24.63 -8.17 -8.53
C GLU A 114 25.08 -8.98 -7.31
N LYS A 115 24.15 -9.61 -6.64
CA LYS A 115 24.42 -10.48 -5.48
C LYS A 115 24.85 -11.88 -5.87
N ASN A 116 24.72 -12.25 -7.15
CA ASN A 116 24.95 -13.60 -7.67
C ASN A 116 24.21 -14.69 -6.86
N ALA A 117 22.98 -14.41 -6.46
CA ALA A 117 22.20 -15.25 -5.55
C ALA A 117 20.70 -15.11 -5.79
N THR A 118 19.94 -16.14 -5.38
CA THR A 118 18.49 -16.03 -5.30
C THR A 118 18.08 -15.23 -4.08
N VAL A 119 17.30 -14.17 -4.29
CA VAL A 119 16.76 -13.29 -3.25
C VAL A 119 15.28 -13.59 -3.08
N TYR A 120 14.85 -13.78 -1.85
CA TYR A 120 13.43 -13.84 -1.50
C TYR A 120 12.89 -12.41 -1.28
N CYS A 121 11.65 -12.16 -1.71
CA CYS A 121 11.11 -10.81 -1.88
C CYS A 121 11.14 -9.93 -0.63
N THR A 122 11.04 -10.50 0.56
CA THR A 122 11.07 -9.77 1.85
C THR A 122 12.36 -9.94 2.63
N THR A 123 13.32 -10.75 2.14
CA THR A 123 14.57 -10.99 2.89
C THR A 123 15.33 -9.70 3.15
N ASP A 124 15.66 -9.50 4.43
CA ASP A 124 16.55 -8.46 4.91
C ASP A 124 17.34 -8.96 6.13
N LEU A 125 18.61 -9.25 5.92
CA LEU A 125 19.49 -9.85 6.93
C LEU A 125 19.93 -8.86 8.01
N ASP A 126 19.62 -7.57 7.84
CA ASP A 126 19.92 -6.53 8.83
C ASP A 126 18.97 -6.62 10.05
N TYR A 127 17.91 -7.43 9.94
CA TYR A 127 16.89 -7.58 10.98
C TYR A 127 16.80 -9.02 11.51
N ALA A 128 16.34 -9.12 12.75
CA ALA A 128 16.19 -10.37 13.47
C ALA A 128 14.71 -10.81 13.58
N PRO A 129 14.42 -12.12 13.71
CA PRO A 129 13.10 -12.61 14.02
C PRO A 129 12.67 -12.22 15.44
N VAL A 130 11.38 -11.90 15.61
CA VAL A 130 10.77 -11.60 16.91
C VAL A 130 9.55 -12.46 17.09
N GLY A 131 9.45 -13.19 18.19
CA GLY A 131 8.34 -14.08 18.53
C GLY A 131 8.56 -15.56 18.22
N ALA A 132 9.48 -15.89 17.30
CA ALA A 132 9.86 -17.26 17.00
C ALA A 132 11.35 -17.37 16.67
N ALA A 133 11.99 -18.48 17.02
CA ALA A 133 13.41 -18.72 16.78
C ALA A 133 13.64 -19.30 15.38
N THR A 134 13.43 -18.52 14.34
CA THR A 134 13.53 -18.97 12.95
C THR A 134 14.03 -17.88 12.02
N LYS A 135 14.75 -18.24 10.94
CA LYS A 135 15.20 -17.31 9.90
C LYS A 135 14.08 -16.60 9.14
N TYR A 136 12.84 -17.08 9.23
CA TYR A 136 11.67 -16.49 8.54
C TYR A 136 11.23 -15.13 9.08
N GLY A 137 11.94 -14.57 10.07
CA GLY A 137 11.74 -13.23 10.58
C GLY A 137 12.82 -12.22 10.15
N GLN A 138 13.79 -12.62 9.34
CA GLN A 138 14.80 -11.73 8.76
C GLN A 138 14.21 -11.04 7.52
N VAL A 139 13.24 -10.17 7.74
CA VAL A 139 12.45 -9.55 6.68
C VAL A 139 12.19 -8.07 6.93
N SER A 140 12.06 -7.32 5.82
CA SER A 140 11.56 -5.95 5.78
C SER A 140 10.93 -5.64 4.41
N PRO A 141 10.28 -4.48 4.21
CA PRO A 141 9.82 -4.05 2.90
C PRO A 141 10.94 -3.49 1.99
N ARG A 142 12.21 -3.60 2.35
CA ARG A 142 13.37 -2.99 1.69
C ARG A 142 13.41 -3.15 0.16
N ASN A 143 13.01 -4.33 -0.33
CA ASN A 143 13.03 -4.60 -1.76
C ASN A 143 11.90 -3.90 -2.54
N MET A 144 10.88 -3.40 -1.86
CA MET A 144 9.82 -2.60 -2.44
C MET A 144 10.27 -1.15 -2.55
N LYS A 145 10.28 -0.59 -3.77
CA LYS A 145 10.91 0.70 -4.09
C LYS A 145 9.98 1.90 -4.00
N VAL A 146 8.71 1.68 -3.71
CA VAL A 146 7.68 2.73 -3.65
C VAL A 146 6.84 2.59 -2.39
N THR A 147 6.17 3.66 -2.02
CA THR A 147 5.26 3.70 -0.87
C THR A 147 3.94 3.00 -1.16
N THR A 148 3.29 2.51 -0.13
CA THR A 148 1.97 1.89 -0.18
C THR A 148 0.86 2.88 0.23
N LEU A 149 -0.40 2.49 0.03
CA LEU A 149 -1.54 3.22 0.59
C LEU A 149 -1.40 3.39 2.12
N ALA A 150 -0.87 2.39 2.80
CA ALA A 150 -0.61 2.42 4.24
C ALA A 150 0.45 3.46 4.60
N ASP A 151 1.54 3.54 3.84
CA ASP A 151 2.57 4.58 3.99
C ASP A 151 1.98 5.97 3.77
N GLN A 152 1.16 6.14 2.71
CA GLN A 152 0.51 7.42 2.42
C GLN A 152 -0.43 7.86 3.55
N ASN A 153 -1.17 6.93 4.14
CA ASN A 153 -2.00 7.23 5.32
C ASN A 153 -1.13 7.69 6.52
N ARG A 154 0.00 7.04 6.75
CA ARG A 154 0.94 7.43 7.80
C ARG A 154 1.50 8.84 7.55
N LEU A 155 1.92 9.13 6.32
CA LEU A 155 2.42 10.45 5.93
C LEU A 155 1.33 11.52 6.04
N PHE A 156 0.14 11.27 5.49
CA PHE A 156 -0.99 12.20 5.54
C PHE A 156 -1.40 12.54 6.97
N THR A 157 -1.36 11.58 7.87
CA THR A 157 -1.69 11.78 9.29
C THR A 157 -0.50 12.24 10.13
N GLN A 158 0.62 12.64 9.51
CA GLN A 158 1.85 13.03 10.21
C GLN A 158 2.31 11.95 11.21
N MET A 159 2.26 10.69 10.80
CA MET A 159 2.61 9.50 11.60
C MET A 159 1.69 9.24 12.82
N LYS A 160 0.61 9.97 12.98
CA LYS A 160 -0.37 9.74 14.07
C LYS A 160 -1.27 8.55 13.81
N GLY A 161 -1.63 8.32 12.54
CA GLY A 161 -2.39 7.15 12.12
C GLY A 161 -1.63 5.85 12.40
N LYS A 162 -2.32 4.77 12.70
CA LYS A 162 -1.73 3.45 12.91
C LYS A 162 -1.92 2.58 11.67
N THR A 163 -0.90 1.82 11.33
CA THR A 163 -0.94 0.84 10.24
C THR A 163 -0.41 -0.48 10.75
N ILE A 164 -1.19 -1.53 10.56
CA ILE A 164 -0.87 -2.88 11.00
C ILE A 164 -1.23 -3.85 9.88
N GLY A 165 -0.32 -4.74 9.52
CA GLY A 165 -0.55 -5.85 8.61
C GLY A 165 -0.56 -7.18 9.33
N VAL A 166 -1.48 -8.06 8.96
CA VAL A 166 -1.57 -9.42 9.50
C VAL A 166 -1.81 -10.40 8.37
N SER A 167 -1.04 -11.46 8.28
CA SER A 167 -1.20 -12.50 7.26
C SER A 167 -0.68 -13.85 7.75
N ILE A 168 -1.00 -14.91 7.02
CA ILE A 168 -0.38 -16.22 7.24
C ILE A 168 1.10 -16.21 6.83
N LYS A 169 1.46 -15.40 5.83
CA LYS A 169 2.84 -15.32 5.32
C LYS A 169 3.39 -13.90 5.40
N ASP A 170 4.69 -13.81 5.66
CA ASP A 170 5.44 -12.56 5.78
C ASP A 170 5.14 -11.55 4.66
N ARG A 171 5.26 -11.94 3.39
CA ARG A 171 5.03 -11.06 2.23
C ARG A 171 3.60 -10.54 2.13
N GLY A 172 2.62 -11.32 2.64
CA GLY A 172 1.22 -10.90 2.74
C GLY A 172 0.96 -9.90 3.87
N ALA A 173 1.84 -9.81 4.87
CA ALA A 173 1.79 -8.79 5.91
C ALA A 173 2.68 -7.59 5.58
N VAL A 174 3.91 -7.82 5.17
CA VAL A 174 4.95 -6.80 4.97
C VAL A 174 4.60 -5.83 3.84
N PHE A 175 4.24 -6.33 2.65
CA PHE A 175 3.99 -5.45 1.51
C PHE A 175 2.74 -4.58 1.68
N PRO A 176 1.59 -5.09 2.16
CA PRO A 176 0.45 -4.23 2.48
C PRO A 176 0.75 -3.15 3.51
N SER A 177 1.56 -3.48 4.51
CA SER A 177 1.91 -2.56 5.60
C SER A 177 2.83 -1.44 5.15
N GLY A 178 3.69 -1.69 4.18
CA GLY A 178 4.65 -0.70 3.67
C GLY A 178 5.84 -0.46 4.60
N HIS A 179 6.52 0.68 4.36
CA HIS A 179 7.77 1.03 5.01
C HIS A 179 7.59 1.67 6.39
N THR A 180 6.45 2.27 6.66
CA THR A 180 6.23 3.09 7.87
C THR A 180 5.24 2.47 8.85
N ALA A 181 4.92 1.19 8.69
CA ALA A 181 3.96 0.50 9.52
C ALA A 181 4.36 0.43 11.00
N ASN A 182 3.36 0.39 11.87
CA ASN A 182 3.55 0.15 13.29
C ASN A 182 3.79 -1.32 13.61
N GLY A 183 3.42 -2.22 12.69
CA GLY A 183 3.67 -3.65 12.82
C GLY A 183 3.20 -4.42 11.60
N ALA A 184 3.90 -5.51 11.32
CA ALA A 184 3.47 -6.55 10.41
C ALA A 184 3.66 -7.90 11.09
N TYR A 185 2.63 -8.72 11.10
CA TYR A 185 2.61 -9.99 11.81
C TYR A 185 2.26 -11.12 10.87
N TRP A 186 2.95 -12.23 11.00
CA TRP A 186 2.66 -13.45 10.24
C TRP A 186 2.83 -14.69 11.10
N PHE A 187 2.27 -15.80 10.60
CA PHE A 187 2.27 -17.06 11.31
C PHE A 187 3.40 -17.97 10.82
N GLU A 188 4.29 -18.33 11.73
CA GLU A 188 5.30 -19.36 11.47
C GLU A 188 4.69 -20.73 11.76
N GLY A 189 4.23 -21.42 10.73
CA GLY A 189 3.49 -22.68 10.86
C GLY A 189 4.33 -23.93 10.55
N LEU A 190 5.61 -23.76 10.19
CA LEU A 190 6.45 -24.90 9.80
C LEU A 190 7.16 -25.57 10.97
N ASN A 191 7.51 -24.82 12.01
CA ASN A 191 8.26 -25.33 13.16
C ASN A 191 7.51 -25.15 14.47
N GLU A 192 7.32 -23.91 14.93
CA GLU A 192 6.83 -23.63 16.27
C GLU A 192 5.32 -23.35 16.33
N GLY A 193 4.70 -23.03 15.20
CA GLY A 193 3.28 -22.66 15.16
C GLY A 193 2.98 -21.36 15.92
N LYS A 194 3.82 -20.33 15.76
CA LYS A 194 3.75 -19.07 16.51
C LYS A 194 3.52 -17.87 15.60
N TRP A 195 2.85 -16.86 16.13
CA TRP A 195 2.86 -15.54 15.55
C TRP A 195 4.21 -14.88 15.74
N MET A 196 4.68 -14.18 14.71
CA MET A 196 5.97 -13.54 14.72
C MET A 196 5.96 -12.23 13.94
N THR A 197 7.02 -11.48 14.10
CA THR A 197 7.35 -10.27 13.37
C THR A 197 8.86 -10.19 13.12
N SER A 198 9.32 -9.05 12.67
CA SER A 198 10.73 -8.69 12.48
C SER A 198 11.12 -7.54 13.39
N SER A 199 12.38 -7.48 13.80
CA SER A 199 12.95 -6.34 14.50
C SER A 199 12.94 -5.05 13.67
N TYR A 200 12.59 -5.11 12.37
CA TYR A 200 12.26 -3.93 11.58
C TYR A 200 11.09 -3.14 12.16
N TYR A 201 10.11 -3.82 12.74
CA TYR A 201 8.89 -3.21 13.26
C TYR A 201 8.93 -3.01 14.77
N MET A 202 9.49 -3.95 15.52
CA MET A 202 9.51 -3.91 16.98
C MET A 202 10.49 -4.94 17.57
N ASP A 203 10.95 -4.70 18.80
CA ASP A 203 11.88 -5.57 19.49
C ASP A 203 11.21 -6.72 20.26
N ALA A 204 9.90 -6.60 20.54
CA ALA A 204 9.11 -7.63 21.21
C ALA A 204 7.66 -7.61 20.71
N LEU A 205 6.99 -8.78 20.71
CA LEU A 205 5.56 -8.85 20.42
C LEU A 205 4.75 -8.12 21.48
N PRO A 206 3.64 -7.46 21.10
CA PRO A 206 2.69 -6.91 22.07
C PRO A 206 2.14 -8.01 22.99
N GLN A 207 1.91 -7.66 24.24
CA GLN A 207 1.27 -8.54 25.21
C GLN A 207 -0.24 -8.61 25.00
#